data_de08d85ca6d038fce6aacfc3896db5e3
#
_entry.id   de08d85ca6d038fce6aacfc3896db5e3
#
_cell.length_a   1.000
_cell.length_b   1.000
_cell.length_c   1.000
_cell.angle_alpha   90.00
_cell.angle_beta   90.00
_cell.angle_gamma   90.00
#
_symmetry.space_group_name_H-M   'P 1'
#
loop_
_entity.id
_entity.type
_entity.pdbx_description
1 polymer ?
#
loop_
_entity_poly.entity_id
_entity_poly.type
_entity_poly.pdbx_seq_one_letter_code
_entity_poly.pdbx_strand_id
1 'polypeptide(L)'
;VGPFAKAVGYLHDKGILRRRVTALASAIAPLLPKSARVLDVGCGDGLLAQAILEMRPDLRIEGVDVLVRSGTPIPVREFDGTRLPFADGEYDVAMAIDVFHHAADARALMAEMKRVARGSLVIKDHLLHGLPSGLILRAMDWVGNSRHGVRLPFSYWTETEWRTVWDRCGIRPVTMLRHLNLYPFPLSLVFEQNLHFIATLEPATRQAASACR
;
A
#
# COMPACT_ATOMS: atom_id res chain seq x y z
N VAL A 1 8.51 -14.47 25.61
CA VAL A 1 7.69 -14.93 24.49
C VAL A 1 7.84 -16.44 24.41
N GLY A 2 6.74 -17.20 24.64
CA GLY A 2 6.77 -18.66 24.72
C GLY A 2 7.13 -19.32 23.38
N PRO A 3 7.57 -20.60 23.39
CA PRO A 3 8.00 -21.32 22.20
C PRO A 3 6.91 -21.41 21.11
N PHE A 4 5.63 -21.44 21.49
CA PHE A 4 4.49 -21.42 20.58
C PHE A 4 4.39 -20.09 19.79
N ALA A 5 4.57 -18.95 20.45
CA ALA A 5 4.57 -17.65 19.78
C ALA A 5 5.77 -17.46 18.83
N LYS A 6 6.92 -18.11 19.15
CA LYS A 6 8.08 -18.15 18.24
C LYS A 6 7.81 -19.02 17.01
N ALA A 7 7.15 -20.16 17.17
CA ALA A 7 6.82 -21.07 16.07
C ALA A 7 5.75 -20.46 15.14
N VAL A 8 4.71 -19.84 15.70
CA VAL A 8 3.69 -19.13 14.92
C VAL A 8 4.31 -17.97 14.15
N GLY A 9 5.23 -17.21 14.78
CA GLY A 9 5.99 -16.17 14.10
C GLY A 9 6.85 -16.68 12.95
N TYR A 10 7.53 -17.79 13.11
CA TYR A 10 8.40 -18.37 12.08
C TYR A 10 7.62 -18.90 10.86
N LEU A 11 6.46 -19.53 11.08
CA LEU A 11 5.58 -19.99 10.00
C LEU A 11 4.94 -18.80 9.27
N HIS A 12 4.59 -17.75 9.98
CA HIS A 12 4.08 -16.51 9.41
C HIS A 12 5.14 -15.81 8.54
N ASP A 13 6.39 -15.70 9.04
CA ASP A 13 7.45 -14.96 8.36
C ASP A 13 7.91 -15.60 7.04
N LYS A 14 7.94 -16.92 6.93
CA LYS A 14 8.45 -17.57 5.70
C LYS A 14 7.39 -17.99 4.69
N GLY A 15 6.21 -18.41 5.13
CA GLY A 15 5.17 -18.93 4.24
C GLY A 15 4.16 -17.84 3.82
N ILE A 16 3.55 -17.19 4.80
CA ILE A 16 2.45 -16.25 4.56
C ILE A 16 3.00 -14.94 3.97
N LEU A 17 4.11 -14.42 4.51
CA LEU A 17 4.72 -13.19 3.98
C LEU A 17 5.15 -13.36 2.52
N ARG A 18 5.87 -14.44 2.20
CA ARG A 18 6.29 -14.72 0.82
C ARG A 18 5.09 -14.85 -0.12
N ARG A 19 4.03 -15.57 0.31
CA ARG A 19 2.79 -15.66 -0.44
C ARG A 19 2.17 -14.28 -0.69
N ARG A 20 2.07 -13.43 0.34
CA ARG A 20 1.53 -12.07 0.24
C ARG A 20 2.33 -11.23 -0.74
N VAL A 21 3.66 -11.24 -0.63
CA VAL A 21 4.54 -10.51 -1.55
C VAL A 21 4.30 -10.96 -3.00
N THR A 22 4.27 -12.27 -3.26
CA THR A 22 4.02 -12.79 -4.61
C THR A 22 2.64 -12.42 -5.13
N ALA A 23 1.59 -12.56 -4.31
CA ALA A 23 0.22 -12.23 -4.70
C ALA A 23 0.06 -10.73 -5.00
N LEU A 24 0.63 -9.86 -4.14
CA LEU A 24 0.62 -8.41 -4.34
C LEU A 24 1.43 -8.02 -5.58
N ALA A 25 2.63 -8.56 -5.77
CA ALA A 25 3.44 -8.28 -6.96
C ALA A 25 2.70 -8.68 -8.24
N SER A 26 2.07 -9.86 -8.26
CA SER A 26 1.28 -10.34 -9.40
C SER A 26 0.05 -9.46 -9.70
N ALA A 27 -0.56 -8.88 -8.66
CA ALA A 27 -1.71 -8.00 -8.81
C ALA A 27 -1.31 -6.57 -9.23
N ILE A 28 -0.17 -6.07 -8.76
CA ILE A 28 0.29 -4.69 -8.97
C ILE A 28 1.05 -4.55 -10.30
N ALA A 29 1.93 -5.50 -10.64
CA ALA A 29 2.78 -5.42 -11.83
C ALA A 29 2.03 -5.10 -13.14
N PRO A 30 0.82 -5.66 -13.40
CA PRO A 30 0.05 -5.33 -14.60
C PRO A 30 -0.55 -3.92 -14.58
N LEU A 31 -0.68 -3.28 -13.40
CA LEU A 31 -1.25 -1.94 -13.24
C LEU A 31 -0.22 -0.83 -13.53
N LEU A 32 1.06 -1.18 -13.59
CA LEU A 32 2.14 -0.22 -13.80
C LEU A 32 2.40 -0.02 -15.30
N PRO A 33 2.49 1.23 -15.77
CA PRO A 33 2.77 1.53 -17.17
C PRO A 33 4.12 0.94 -17.62
N LYS A 34 4.27 0.73 -18.92
CA LYS A 34 5.52 0.22 -19.48
C LYS A 34 6.67 1.20 -19.26
N SER A 35 7.83 0.68 -18.84
CA SER A 35 9.07 1.44 -18.61
C SER A 35 8.93 2.60 -17.61
N ALA A 36 7.95 2.53 -16.70
CA ALA A 36 7.66 3.59 -15.74
C ALA A 36 8.76 3.74 -14.67
N ARG A 37 8.97 5.00 -14.23
CA ARG A 37 9.63 5.30 -12.96
C ARG A 37 8.59 5.28 -11.84
N VAL A 38 8.77 4.41 -10.87
CA VAL A 38 7.82 4.17 -9.78
C VAL A 38 8.47 4.56 -8.45
N LEU A 39 7.76 5.32 -7.64
CA LEU A 39 8.10 5.58 -6.24
C LEU A 39 7.28 4.66 -5.34
N ASP A 40 7.94 3.85 -4.52
CA ASP A 40 7.31 3.01 -3.49
C ASP A 40 7.37 3.76 -2.15
N VAL A 41 6.24 4.30 -1.72
CA VAL A 41 6.12 5.11 -0.50
C VAL A 41 5.77 4.20 0.67
N GLY A 42 6.63 4.21 1.71
CA GLY A 42 6.54 3.26 2.83
C GLY A 42 6.96 1.85 2.41
N CYS A 43 8.05 1.76 1.63
CA CYS A 43 8.49 0.52 0.96
C CYS A 43 8.96 -0.59 1.92
N GLY A 44 9.14 -0.31 3.20
CA GLY A 44 9.58 -1.25 4.21
C GLY A 44 10.95 -1.87 3.90
N ASP A 45 10.99 -3.19 3.71
CA ASP A 45 12.20 -3.94 3.36
C ASP A 45 12.47 -4.01 1.84
N GLY A 46 11.58 -3.48 1.02
CA GLY A 46 11.73 -3.44 -0.44
C GLY A 46 11.46 -4.77 -1.16
N LEU A 47 11.06 -5.83 -0.47
CA LEU A 47 10.84 -7.15 -1.08
C LEU A 47 9.69 -7.16 -2.09
N LEU A 48 8.65 -6.37 -1.87
CA LEU A 48 7.55 -6.24 -2.83
C LEU A 48 8.02 -5.57 -4.13
N ALA A 49 8.76 -4.47 -4.01
CA ALA A 49 9.33 -3.77 -5.16
C ALA A 49 10.29 -4.68 -5.94
N GLN A 50 11.12 -5.46 -5.25
CA GLN A 50 11.98 -6.47 -5.88
C GLN A 50 11.16 -7.50 -6.66
N ALA A 51 10.12 -8.08 -6.05
CA ALA A 51 9.27 -9.08 -6.72
C ALA A 51 8.55 -8.50 -7.95
N ILE A 52 8.18 -7.21 -7.91
CA ILE A 52 7.63 -6.51 -9.09
C ILE A 52 8.71 -6.36 -10.18
N LEU A 53 9.93 -5.97 -9.83
CA LEU A 53 11.05 -5.83 -10.78
C LEU A 53 11.45 -7.16 -11.43
N GLU A 54 11.36 -8.27 -10.70
CA GLU A 54 11.57 -9.62 -11.25
C GLU A 54 10.54 -9.97 -12.34
N MET A 55 9.30 -9.50 -12.21
CA MET A 55 8.23 -9.69 -13.20
C MET A 55 8.28 -8.64 -14.32
N ARG A 56 8.76 -7.44 -14.00
CA ARG A 56 8.77 -6.26 -14.87
C ARG A 56 10.14 -5.58 -14.86
N PRO A 57 11.14 -6.19 -15.53
CA PRO A 57 12.51 -5.64 -15.58
C PRO A 57 12.62 -4.34 -16.40
N ASP A 58 11.54 -3.94 -17.07
CA ASP A 58 11.42 -2.67 -17.76
C ASP A 58 11.19 -1.48 -16.83
N LEU A 59 10.78 -1.71 -15.58
CA LEU A 59 10.49 -0.67 -14.60
C LEU A 59 11.75 -0.18 -13.86
N ARG A 60 11.64 1.02 -13.29
CA ARG A 60 12.60 1.56 -12.34
C ARG A 60 11.85 1.89 -11.06
N ILE A 61 12.17 1.19 -9.96
CA ILE A 61 11.52 1.39 -8.67
C ILE A 61 12.56 1.83 -7.65
N GLU A 62 12.28 2.93 -6.98
CA GLU A 62 12.98 3.35 -5.77
C GLU A 62 11.97 3.57 -4.64
N GLY A 63 12.41 3.43 -3.39
CA GLY A 63 11.57 3.50 -2.23
C GLY A 63 11.86 4.70 -1.35
N VAL A 64 10.88 5.09 -0.54
CA VAL A 64 11.06 5.93 0.64
C VAL A 64 10.41 5.26 1.84
N ASP A 65 11.04 5.40 3.00
CA ASP A 65 10.47 4.92 4.26
C ASP A 65 10.90 5.85 5.41
N VAL A 66 10.13 5.90 6.48
CA VAL A 66 10.48 6.63 7.71
C VAL A 66 11.53 5.89 8.52
N LEU A 67 11.73 4.60 8.25
CA LEU A 67 12.72 3.73 8.86
C LEU A 67 13.45 2.92 7.80
N VAL A 68 14.56 3.46 7.30
CA VAL A 68 15.37 2.75 6.30
C VAL A 68 16.02 1.52 6.92
N ARG A 69 15.77 0.36 6.34
CA ARG A 69 16.33 -0.92 6.77
C ARG A 69 17.65 -1.20 6.04
N SER A 70 18.56 -1.90 6.71
CA SER A 70 19.80 -2.35 6.07
C SER A 70 19.53 -3.48 5.06
N GLY A 71 20.24 -3.48 3.92
CA GLY A 71 20.20 -4.56 2.95
C GLY A 71 18.94 -4.62 2.09
N THR A 72 18.27 -3.48 1.87
CA THR A 72 17.14 -3.39 0.94
C THR A 72 17.56 -3.70 -0.49
N PRO A 73 16.80 -4.50 -1.25
CA PRO A 73 17.13 -4.89 -2.62
C PRO A 73 16.92 -3.78 -3.66
N ILE A 74 16.32 -2.67 -3.26
CA ILE A 74 16.10 -1.47 -4.08
C ILE A 74 16.74 -0.25 -3.38
N PRO A 75 17.05 0.84 -4.10
CA PRO A 75 17.42 2.10 -3.48
C PRO A 75 16.28 2.62 -2.59
N VAL A 76 16.59 2.95 -1.34
CA VAL A 76 15.61 3.51 -0.38
C VAL A 76 16.17 4.80 0.21
N ARG A 77 15.31 5.83 0.27
CA ARG A 77 15.60 7.11 0.92
C ARG A 77 14.77 7.25 2.19
N GLU A 78 15.36 7.81 3.24
CA GLU A 78 14.61 8.22 4.43
C GLU A 78 13.80 9.48 4.15
N PHE A 79 12.58 9.55 4.72
CA PHE A 79 11.75 10.76 4.74
C PHE A 79 11.04 10.92 6.09
N ASP A 80 10.53 12.09 6.37
CA ASP A 80 9.97 12.46 7.68
C ASP A 80 8.52 11.98 7.91
N GLY A 81 7.95 11.23 6.94
CA GLY A 81 6.55 10.78 6.99
C GLY A 81 5.54 11.84 6.56
N THR A 82 5.98 13.05 6.20
CA THR A 82 5.11 14.17 5.82
C THR A 82 5.36 14.65 4.40
N ARG A 83 6.60 15.02 4.07
CA ARG A 83 6.95 15.55 2.75
C ARG A 83 7.90 14.63 2.01
N LEU A 84 7.51 14.26 0.79
CA LEU A 84 8.36 13.45 -0.08
C LEU A 84 9.52 14.30 -0.65
N PRO A 85 10.78 13.83 -0.53
CA PRO A 85 11.98 14.59 -0.91
C PRO A 85 12.25 14.56 -2.43
N PHE A 86 11.20 14.79 -3.24
CA PHE A 86 11.23 14.73 -4.70
C PHE A 86 10.50 15.93 -5.31
N ALA A 87 10.83 16.24 -6.56
CA ALA A 87 10.18 17.29 -7.33
C ALA A 87 8.75 16.90 -7.77
N ASP A 88 7.96 17.91 -8.15
CA ASP A 88 6.63 17.70 -8.71
C ASP A 88 6.71 16.90 -10.01
N GLY A 89 5.91 15.83 -10.12
CA GLY A 89 5.86 14.99 -11.31
C GLY A 89 7.16 14.25 -11.63
N GLU A 90 8.01 14.00 -10.66
CA GLU A 90 9.30 13.31 -10.88
C GLU A 90 9.12 11.85 -11.28
N TYR A 91 8.03 11.21 -10.83
CA TYR A 91 7.70 9.81 -11.11
C TYR A 91 6.51 9.68 -12.05
N ASP A 92 6.44 8.57 -12.77
CA ASP A 92 5.27 8.21 -13.56
C ASP A 92 4.14 7.70 -12.65
N VAL A 93 4.52 6.94 -11.61
CA VAL A 93 3.60 6.36 -10.64
C VAL A 93 4.17 6.51 -9.23
N ALA A 94 3.32 6.84 -8.25
CA ALA A 94 3.62 6.63 -6.85
C ALA A 94 2.71 5.51 -6.31
N MET A 95 3.28 4.51 -5.66
CA MET A 95 2.53 3.45 -5.01
C MET A 95 2.71 3.48 -3.50
N ALA A 96 1.68 3.06 -2.75
CA ALA A 96 1.72 2.90 -1.30
C ALA A 96 0.94 1.65 -0.91
N ILE A 97 1.61 0.70 -0.29
CA ILE A 97 1.07 -0.63 0.01
C ILE A 97 1.08 -0.86 1.51
N ASP A 98 -0.12 -0.89 2.11
CA ASP A 98 -0.33 -1.01 3.57
C ASP A 98 0.32 0.14 4.37
N VAL A 99 0.16 1.39 3.93
CA VAL A 99 0.83 2.57 4.50
C VAL A 99 -0.14 3.55 5.16
N PHE A 100 -1.28 3.83 4.52
CA PHE A 100 -2.14 4.94 4.93
C PHE A 100 -2.72 4.77 6.34
N HIS A 101 -3.02 3.54 6.76
CA HIS A 101 -3.52 3.26 8.11
C HIS A 101 -2.45 3.43 9.20
N HIS A 102 -1.17 3.62 8.83
CA HIS A 102 -0.07 3.97 9.72
C HIS A 102 0.31 5.46 9.66
N ALA A 103 -0.11 6.17 8.61
CA ALA A 103 0.28 7.57 8.41
C ALA A 103 -0.31 8.49 9.49
N ALA A 104 0.49 9.43 9.98
CA ALA A 104 0.03 10.44 10.94
C ALA A 104 -1.00 11.39 10.30
N ASP A 105 -0.76 11.78 9.05
CA ASP A 105 -1.71 12.51 8.20
C ASP A 105 -1.78 11.84 6.82
N ALA A 106 -2.71 10.91 6.70
CA ALA A 106 -2.94 10.17 5.46
C ALA A 106 -3.39 11.05 4.29
N ARG A 107 -4.06 12.19 4.57
CA ARG A 107 -4.49 13.13 3.51
C ARG A 107 -3.33 13.94 2.98
N ALA A 108 -2.45 14.42 3.85
CA ALA A 108 -1.22 15.10 3.45
C ALA A 108 -0.33 14.16 2.63
N LEU A 109 -0.17 12.90 3.06
CA LEU A 109 0.58 11.90 2.31
C LEU A 109 -0.01 11.64 0.92
N MET A 110 -1.34 11.57 0.80
CA MET A 110 -2.03 11.42 -0.49
C MET A 110 -1.75 12.61 -1.42
N ALA A 111 -1.78 13.83 -0.88
CA ALA A 111 -1.48 15.04 -1.65
C ALA A 111 -0.02 15.08 -2.12
N GLU A 112 0.92 14.65 -1.28
CA GLU A 112 2.34 14.54 -1.63
C GLU A 112 2.59 13.46 -2.69
N MET A 113 1.96 12.28 -2.57
CA MET A 113 2.05 11.26 -3.61
C MET A 113 1.52 11.78 -4.96
N LYS A 114 0.38 12.50 -4.93
CA LYS A 114 -0.15 13.14 -6.15
C LYS A 114 0.79 14.22 -6.69
N ARG A 115 1.48 14.98 -5.84
CA ARG A 115 2.44 16.00 -6.27
C ARG A 115 3.62 15.40 -7.01
N VAL A 116 4.20 14.31 -6.48
CA VAL A 116 5.40 13.69 -7.06
C VAL A 116 5.10 12.77 -8.24
N ALA A 117 3.87 12.27 -8.40
CA ALA A 117 3.46 11.42 -9.52
C ALA A 117 2.79 12.26 -10.61
N ARG A 118 3.32 12.22 -11.83
CA ARG A 118 2.71 12.89 -13.01
C ARG A 118 1.59 12.08 -13.68
N GLY A 119 1.53 10.78 -13.42
CA GLY A 119 0.56 9.84 -13.99
C GLY A 119 -0.44 9.35 -12.95
N SER A 120 -0.28 8.15 -12.47
CA SER A 120 -1.23 7.49 -11.58
C SER A 120 -0.67 7.24 -10.19
N LEU A 121 -1.59 6.95 -9.25
CA LEU A 121 -1.27 6.39 -7.94
C LEU A 121 -1.75 4.95 -7.89
N VAL A 122 -0.99 4.07 -7.24
CA VAL A 122 -1.42 2.70 -6.93
C VAL A 122 -1.45 2.55 -5.41
N ILE A 123 -2.63 2.31 -4.87
CA ILE A 123 -2.84 2.19 -3.42
C ILE A 123 -3.40 0.82 -3.11
N LYS A 124 -2.72 0.09 -2.22
CA LYS A 124 -3.26 -1.08 -1.55
C LYS A 124 -3.42 -0.76 -0.08
N ASP A 125 -4.62 -0.95 0.44
CA ASP A 125 -4.87 -0.77 1.87
C ASP A 125 -6.08 -1.60 2.32
N HIS A 126 -6.59 -1.30 3.51
CA HIS A 126 -7.69 -2.01 4.15
C HIS A 126 -9.02 -1.27 3.99
N LEU A 127 -10.12 -2.05 4.05
CA LEU A 127 -11.48 -1.54 4.08
C LEU A 127 -12.15 -1.93 5.39
N LEU A 128 -12.65 -0.93 6.10
CA LEU A 128 -13.43 -1.11 7.31
C LEU A 128 -14.91 -1.38 6.93
N HIS A 129 -15.45 -2.53 7.37
CA HIS A 129 -16.83 -2.93 7.16
C HIS A 129 -17.57 -3.14 8.51
N GLY A 130 -17.49 -2.16 9.41
CA GLY A 130 -18.09 -2.26 10.74
C GLY A 130 -17.21 -2.97 11.80
N LEU A 131 -17.78 -3.25 12.96
CA LEU A 131 -17.05 -3.72 14.14
C LEU A 131 -16.26 -5.04 13.94
N PRO A 132 -16.81 -6.10 13.34
CA PRO A 132 -16.07 -7.35 13.20
C PRO A 132 -14.79 -7.18 12.38
N SER A 133 -14.85 -6.43 11.28
CA SER A 133 -13.71 -6.19 10.41
C SER A 133 -12.62 -5.36 11.10
N GLY A 134 -13.00 -4.38 11.92
CA GLY A 134 -12.07 -3.56 12.68
C GLY A 134 -11.24 -4.37 13.69
N LEU A 135 -11.83 -5.37 14.33
CA LEU A 135 -11.11 -6.26 15.24
C LEU A 135 -10.14 -7.18 14.49
N ILE A 136 -10.57 -7.70 13.35
CA ILE A 136 -9.72 -8.54 12.48
C ILE A 136 -8.52 -7.74 11.98
N LEU A 137 -8.74 -6.54 11.44
CA LEU A 137 -7.68 -5.68 10.93
C LEU A 137 -6.66 -5.31 12.02
N ARG A 138 -7.13 -4.97 13.23
CA ARG A 138 -6.23 -4.71 14.38
C ARG A 138 -5.38 -5.90 14.75
N ALA A 139 -5.97 -7.11 14.76
CA ALA A 139 -5.24 -8.35 15.03
C ALA A 139 -4.19 -8.62 13.95
N MET A 140 -4.52 -8.40 12.67
CA MET A 140 -3.61 -8.56 11.54
C MET A 140 -2.42 -7.60 11.65
N ASP A 141 -2.68 -6.32 11.90
CA ASP A 141 -1.65 -5.30 12.06
C ASP A 141 -0.73 -5.58 13.24
N TRP A 142 -1.32 -6.00 14.36
CA TRP A 142 -0.53 -6.34 15.53
C TRP A 142 0.40 -7.53 15.26
N VAL A 143 -0.09 -8.58 14.60
CA VAL A 143 0.72 -9.75 14.24
C VAL A 143 1.81 -9.38 13.23
N GLY A 144 1.49 -8.56 12.23
CA GLY A 144 2.41 -8.18 11.16
C GLY A 144 3.48 -7.17 11.58
N ASN A 145 3.15 -6.24 12.46
CA ASN A 145 3.98 -5.06 12.71
C ASN A 145 4.55 -4.92 14.13
N SER A 146 4.03 -5.67 15.13
CA SER A 146 4.45 -5.53 16.54
C SER A 146 5.96 -5.76 16.78
N ARG A 147 6.65 -6.46 15.88
CA ARG A 147 8.08 -6.75 15.95
C ARG A 147 8.96 -5.73 15.24
N HIS A 148 8.37 -4.85 14.45
CA HIS A 148 9.10 -3.93 13.57
C HIS A 148 9.20 -2.50 14.10
N GLY A 149 8.70 -2.23 15.32
CA GLY A 149 8.72 -0.90 15.92
C GLY A 149 7.84 0.13 15.19
N VAL A 150 6.96 -0.32 14.33
CA VAL A 150 6.04 0.54 13.57
C VAL A 150 4.92 1.03 14.50
N ARG A 151 4.59 2.32 14.40
CA ARG A 151 3.45 2.89 15.12
C ARG A 151 2.14 2.31 14.57
N LEU A 152 1.24 1.85 15.45
CA LEU A 152 -0.03 1.23 15.10
C LEU A 152 -1.21 2.11 15.54
N PRO A 153 -1.57 3.17 14.80
CA PRO A 153 -2.71 4.03 15.12
C PRO A 153 -4.05 3.35 14.85
N PHE A 154 -4.05 2.23 14.10
CA PHE A 154 -5.25 1.48 13.71
C PHE A 154 -6.30 2.34 12.99
N SER A 155 -5.87 3.24 12.14
CA SER A 155 -6.72 4.18 11.40
C SER A 155 -7.19 3.57 10.09
N TYR A 156 -8.22 2.70 10.15
CA TYR A 156 -8.84 2.12 8.95
C TYR A 156 -10.01 2.95 8.48
N TRP A 157 -10.17 3.06 7.19
CA TRP A 157 -11.24 3.80 6.55
C TRP A 157 -12.25 2.87 5.88
N THR A 158 -13.51 3.29 5.90
CA THR A 158 -14.57 2.73 5.08
C THR A 158 -14.35 3.11 3.61
N GLU A 159 -15.02 2.44 2.70
CA GLU A 159 -14.96 2.80 1.27
C GLU A 159 -15.42 4.24 1.02
N THR A 160 -16.45 4.70 1.73
CA THR A 160 -16.94 6.08 1.60
C THR A 160 -15.90 7.11 2.04
N GLU A 161 -15.16 6.83 3.11
CA GLU A 161 -14.07 7.71 3.56
C GLU A 161 -12.92 7.73 2.56
N TRP A 162 -12.51 6.58 1.99
CA TRP A 162 -11.53 6.51 0.93
C TRP A 162 -11.95 7.37 -0.28
N ARG A 163 -13.19 7.19 -0.77
CA ARG A 163 -13.73 7.97 -1.90
C ARG A 163 -13.74 9.46 -1.60
N THR A 164 -14.15 9.85 -0.37
CA THR A 164 -14.16 11.27 0.05
C THR A 164 -12.76 11.88 0.02
N VAL A 165 -11.73 11.14 0.44
CA VAL A 165 -10.34 11.63 0.40
C VAL A 165 -9.86 11.74 -1.05
N TRP A 166 -10.14 10.74 -1.90
CA TRP A 166 -9.80 10.78 -3.31
C TRP A 166 -10.43 11.99 -4.04
N ASP A 167 -11.72 12.21 -3.82
CA ASP A 167 -12.46 13.34 -4.41
C ASP A 167 -11.85 14.69 -3.97
N ARG A 168 -11.55 14.84 -2.68
CA ARG A 168 -10.90 16.06 -2.15
C ARG A 168 -9.51 16.29 -2.72
N CYS A 169 -8.78 15.22 -3.02
CA CYS A 169 -7.48 15.31 -3.68
C CYS A 169 -7.61 15.49 -5.20
N GLY A 170 -8.83 15.50 -5.75
CA GLY A 170 -9.07 15.60 -7.20
C GLY A 170 -8.47 14.41 -7.96
N ILE A 171 -8.62 13.21 -7.43
CA ILE A 171 -8.25 11.93 -8.03
C ILE A 171 -9.45 11.00 -8.02
N ARG A 172 -9.49 10.06 -8.96
CA ARG A 172 -10.58 9.09 -9.07
C ARG A 172 -10.04 7.69 -9.33
N PRO A 173 -10.70 6.64 -8.81
CA PRO A 173 -10.32 5.27 -9.11
C PRO A 173 -10.70 4.94 -10.57
N VAL A 174 -9.73 4.38 -11.32
CA VAL A 174 -9.94 3.81 -12.65
C VAL A 174 -9.98 2.29 -12.60
N THR A 175 -9.33 1.69 -11.60
CA THR A 175 -9.38 0.25 -11.33
C THR A 175 -9.50 0.03 -9.83
N MET A 176 -10.26 -0.98 -9.41
CA MET A 176 -10.34 -1.40 -8.02
C MET A 176 -10.47 -2.92 -7.93
N LEU A 177 -9.42 -3.56 -7.41
CA LEU A 177 -9.34 -5.00 -7.17
C LEU A 177 -9.63 -5.28 -5.69
N ARG A 178 -10.45 -6.28 -5.38
CA ARG A 178 -10.86 -6.62 -4.01
C ARG A 178 -10.51 -8.05 -3.58
N HIS A 179 -10.39 -8.97 -4.52
CA HIS A 179 -10.02 -10.36 -4.25
C HIS A 179 -8.54 -10.56 -4.58
N LEU A 180 -7.69 -10.49 -3.57
CA LEU A 180 -6.23 -10.46 -3.74
C LEU A 180 -5.55 -11.81 -3.49
N ASN A 181 -6.26 -12.79 -2.89
CA ASN A 181 -5.74 -14.13 -2.56
C ASN A 181 -4.45 -14.10 -1.69
N LEU A 182 -4.40 -13.16 -0.74
CA LEU A 182 -3.22 -12.92 0.11
C LEU A 182 -3.00 -14.06 1.10
N TYR A 183 -4.07 -14.72 1.52
CA TYR A 183 -4.02 -15.75 2.57
C TYR A 183 -4.43 -17.13 2.03
N PRO A 184 -3.75 -18.22 2.46
CA PRO A 184 -4.17 -19.57 2.12
C PRO A 184 -5.40 -19.99 2.93
N PHE A 185 -6.14 -20.99 2.42
CA PHE A 185 -7.18 -21.68 3.22
C PHE A 185 -6.54 -22.39 4.44
N PRO A 186 -7.15 -22.34 5.63
CA PRO A 186 -8.45 -21.70 5.97
C PRO A 186 -8.37 -20.23 6.38
N LEU A 187 -7.18 -19.62 6.44
CA LEU A 187 -6.98 -18.23 6.87
C LEU A 187 -7.72 -17.23 5.97
N SER A 188 -7.87 -17.54 4.69
CA SER A 188 -8.63 -16.71 3.75
C SER A 188 -10.09 -16.53 4.14
N LEU A 189 -10.70 -17.47 4.85
CA LEU A 189 -12.07 -17.34 5.36
C LEU A 189 -12.25 -16.19 6.37
N VAL A 190 -11.18 -15.77 7.02
CA VAL A 190 -11.19 -14.71 8.03
C VAL A 190 -10.55 -13.42 7.49
N PHE A 191 -9.42 -13.53 6.82
CA PHE A 191 -8.56 -12.40 6.50
C PHE A 191 -8.72 -11.85 5.08
N GLU A 192 -9.48 -12.51 4.19
CA GLU A 192 -9.77 -11.98 2.85
C GLU A 192 -11.06 -11.15 2.79
N GLN A 193 -12.16 -11.61 3.22
CA GLN A 193 -13.54 -11.07 3.36
C GLN A 193 -13.76 -9.61 2.88
N ASN A 194 -13.23 -9.23 1.70
CA ASN A 194 -13.22 -7.86 1.19
C ASN A 194 -12.51 -6.82 2.10
N LEU A 195 -11.65 -7.28 3.01
CA LEU A 195 -10.88 -6.40 3.91
C LEU A 195 -9.74 -5.66 3.20
N HIS A 196 -9.45 -6.01 1.97
CA HIS A 196 -8.34 -5.46 1.18
C HIS A 196 -8.82 -4.92 -0.16
N PHE A 197 -8.12 -3.91 -0.65
CA PHE A 197 -8.28 -3.45 -2.03
C PHE A 197 -6.94 -3.04 -2.63
N ILE A 198 -6.85 -3.06 -3.95
CA ILE A 198 -5.86 -2.32 -4.72
C ILE A 198 -6.63 -1.38 -5.64
N ALA A 199 -6.29 -0.10 -5.63
CA ALA A 199 -6.88 0.88 -6.53
C ALA A 199 -5.78 1.57 -7.35
N THR A 200 -6.01 1.73 -8.65
CA THR A 200 -5.27 2.68 -9.49
C THR A 200 -6.08 3.96 -9.55
N LEU A 201 -5.46 5.08 -9.20
CA LEU A 201 -6.10 6.39 -9.16
C LEU A 201 -5.43 7.31 -10.16
N GLU A 202 -6.24 8.11 -10.87
CA GLU A 202 -5.78 9.11 -11.82
C GLU A 202 -6.35 10.49 -11.48
N PRO A 203 -5.71 11.58 -11.93
CA PRO A 203 -6.28 12.92 -11.81
C PRO A 203 -7.70 12.95 -12.39
N ALA A 204 -8.64 13.53 -11.64
CA ALA A 204 -9.98 13.77 -12.14
C ALA A 204 -9.92 14.77 -13.30
N THR A 205 -10.37 14.40 -14.49
CA THR A 205 -10.46 15.31 -15.63
C THR A 205 -11.42 16.47 -15.31
N ARG A 206 -11.06 17.70 -15.65
CA ARG A 206 -11.85 18.93 -15.39
C ARG A 206 -13.30 18.93 -15.94
N GLN A 207 -13.70 17.93 -16.74
CA GLN A 207 -15.04 17.87 -17.32
C GLN A 207 -16.16 17.45 -16.35
N ALA A 208 -15.85 16.83 -15.20
CA ALA A 208 -16.87 16.43 -14.23
C ALA A 208 -17.34 17.57 -13.29
N ALA A 209 -16.63 18.69 -13.24
CA ALA A 209 -16.96 19.80 -12.35
C ALA A 209 -18.03 20.76 -12.92
N SER A 210 -18.45 20.62 -14.17
CA SER A 210 -19.46 21.50 -14.80
C SER A 210 -20.89 20.94 -14.78
N ALA A 211 -21.09 19.71 -14.31
CA ALA A 211 -22.40 19.05 -14.30
C ALA A 211 -23.14 19.18 -12.94
N CYS A 212 -22.60 19.94 -12.00
CA CYS A 212 -23.24 20.21 -10.70
C CYS A 212 -23.23 21.71 -10.39
N ARG A 213 -23.93 22.47 -11.23
CA ARG A 213 -24.42 23.82 -10.91
C ARG A 213 -25.93 23.86 -11.03
#